data_ea787db7d1cc6bca11118b9659bdafcb
#
_entry.id   ea787db7d1cc6bca11118b9659bdafcb
#
_cell.length_a   1.000
_cell.length_b   1.000
_cell.length_c   1.000
_cell.angle_alpha   90.00
_cell.angle_beta   90.00
_cell.angle_gamma   90.00
#
_symmetry.space_group_name_H-M   'P 1'
#
loop_
_entity.id
_entity.type
_entity.pdbx_description
1 polymer ?
#
loop_
_entity_poly.entity_id
_entity_poly.type
_entity_poly.pdbx_seq_one_letter_code
_entity_poly.pdbx_strand_id
1 'polypeptide(L)'
;MGLSVIGLLCSCNSSDQQAKNDEKDFKYLVDEFADIKIMRYQIPEWENLSLQQKEYLYYLGEAAKCGRDILADQNFKYNLTVRKTNEAILNSYKGDRKSDDFQNFLTYAKRVFFSNGIHHHYAEDKFVPAISQEYFAELVKNSDASQLPLAENESVEEFLTFITPVIFDENLYATRRSGEDDIIKNSATNFYKGDISKEEVEKFYDAQRDPKDATPISYGLNSQLVKENGKIYENVYKSGGLYGEAIDQIIYWLEKANAVAENDAQRNYTNLLIDYYKTGDLNTWDEYNIAWVQDSVSMIDYVNGFIEDYGDPMGMKATWEAVVNFKDLEATKRSSIISQNAQWFEDNSPVDERFKKKECKGVTAKGIIVTTLAGDCFPAPPIGINLPNADWIRKDYGSKSVTITNLMEAYDKAAEESPKSVLAEFAYSQEEIDLCKKYGSHADVVHTDLHECLGHGSGQLLPTTSPNSLKEYNSALEEARADLFG
;
A
#
# COMPACT_ATOMS: atom_id res chain seq x y z
N MET A 1 -14.18 -21.85 68.29
CA MET A 1 -14.76 -21.20 67.15
C MET A 1 -13.74 -20.26 66.57
N GLY A 2 -13.00 -20.68 65.57
CA GLY A 2 -12.01 -19.91 64.84
C GLY A 2 -12.34 -19.99 63.36
N LEU A 3 -12.81 -18.90 62.76
CA LEU A 3 -12.98 -18.79 61.29
C LEU A 3 -11.66 -18.32 60.69
N SER A 4 -11.07 -19.18 59.87
CA SER A 4 -9.96 -18.84 58.97
C SER A 4 -10.51 -18.16 57.74
N VAL A 5 -10.12 -16.91 57.49
CA VAL A 5 -10.29 -16.22 56.23
C VAL A 5 -9.08 -16.57 55.36
N ILE A 6 -9.25 -17.43 54.39
CA ILE A 6 -8.24 -17.67 53.32
C ILE A 6 -8.49 -16.64 52.24
N GLY A 7 -7.51 -15.71 52.12
CA GLY A 7 -7.52 -14.70 51.06
C GLY A 7 -7.30 -15.30 49.67
N LEU A 8 -8.17 -14.98 48.75
CA LEU A 8 -7.93 -15.14 47.32
C LEU A 8 -6.97 -14.03 46.84
N LEU A 9 -5.70 -14.37 46.74
CA LEU A 9 -4.71 -13.60 45.98
C LEU A 9 -4.00 -14.59 45.06
N CYS A 10 -4.48 -14.73 43.86
CA CYS A 10 -3.71 -15.28 42.74
C CYS A 10 -4.58 -15.27 41.45
N SER A 11 -4.54 -14.23 40.63
CA SER A 11 -4.96 -14.34 39.26
C SER A 11 -4.50 -13.19 38.33
N CYS A 12 -3.52 -12.37 38.72
CA CYS A 12 -3.03 -11.32 37.82
C CYS A 12 -1.66 -11.59 37.18
N ASN A 13 -0.92 -12.62 37.60
CA ASN A 13 0.43 -12.85 37.06
C ASN A 13 0.53 -13.85 35.92
N SER A 14 -0.55 -14.54 35.54
CA SER A 14 -0.51 -15.54 34.44
C SER A 14 -0.74 -14.96 33.04
N SER A 15 -1.54 -13.92 32.97
CA SER A 15 -1.81 -13.26 31.65
C SER A 15 -0.60 -12.43 31.18
N ASP A 16 0.05 -11.71 32.09
CA ASP A 16 1.24 -10.90 31.71
C ASP A 16 2.48 -11.75 31.42
N GLN A 17 2.61 -12.93 32.02
CA GLN A 17 3.69 -13.86 31.70
C GLN A 17 3.42 -14.62 30.37
N GLN A 18 2.17 -14.90 30.08
CA GLN A 18 1.79 -15.55 28.82
C GLN A 18 1.92 -14.57 27.65
N ALA A 19 1.48 -13.33 27.78
CA ALA A 19 1.69 -12.28 26.79
C ALA A 19 3.19 -12.03 26.53
N LYS A 20 4.03 -11.97 27.58
CA LYS A 20 5.49 -11.81 27.42
C LYS A 20 6.20 -13.04 26.86
N ASN A 21 5.63 -14.25 27.00
CA ASN A 21 6.16 -15.44 26.36
C ASN A 21 5.73 -15.51 24.88
N ASP A 22 4.49 -15.10 24.55
CA ASP A 22 3.99 -15.06 23.17
C ASP A 22 4.75 -13.99 22.35
N GLU A 23 5.15 -12.86 22.94
CA GLU A 23 6.06 -11.89 22.30
C GLU A 23 7.44 -12.45 21.97
N LYS A 24 8.00 -13.31 22.83
CA LYS A 24 9.32 -13.93 22.62
C LYS A 24 9.33 -14.97 21.51
N ASP A 25 8.17 -15.57 21.19
CA ASP A 25 8.04 -16.64 20.19
C ASP A 25 7.46 -16.14 18.85
N PHE A 26 7.11 -14.84 18.75
CA PHE A 26 6.58 -14.29 17.48
C PHE A 26 7.71 -14.18 16.44
N LYS A 27 7.54 -14.87 15.32
CA LYS A 27 8.46 -14.85 14.19
C LYS A 27 8.07 -13.78 13.19
N TYR A 28 8.90 -12.77 13.02
CA TYR A 28 8.68 -11.71 12.05
C TYR A 28 9.02 -12.17 10.62
N LEU A 29 10.16 -12.83 10.41
CA LEU A 29 10.53 -13.42 9.12
C LEU A 29 9.95 -14.84 9.00
N VAL A 30 8.99 -15.03 8.08
CA VAL A 30 8.22 -16.29 7.95
C VAL A 30 8.74 -17.19 6.84
N ASP A 31 9.08 -16.60 5.68
CA ASP A 31 9.57 -17.32 4.50
C ASP A 31 10.53 -16.42 3.71
N GLU A 32 11.46 -17.03 3.00
CA GLU A 32 12.37 -16.36 2.08
C GLU A 32 12.51 -17.22 0.83
N PHE A 33 12.25 -16.67 -0.35
CA PHE A 33 12.39 -17.38 -1.62
C PHE A 33 12.74 -16.39 -2.74
N ALA A 34 13.64 -16.79 -3.64
CA ALA A 34 14.19 -15.91 -4.67
C ALA A 34 14.72 -14.61 -4.04
N ASP A 35 14.19 -13.46 -4.43
CA ASP A 35 14.52 -12.14 -3.96
C ASP A 35 13.46 -11.56 -2.99
N ILE A 36 12.54 -12.38 -2.50
CA ILE A 36 11.39 -11.98 -1.67
C ILE A 36 11.53 -12.52 -0.25
N LYS A 37 11.27 -11.65 0.74
CA LYS A 37 11.10 -12.00 2.15
C LYS A 37 9.66 -11.78 2.57
N ILE A 38 9.06 -12.78 3.20
CA ILE A 38 7.71 -12.66 3.77
C ILE A 38 7.83 -12.37 5.25
N MET A 39 7.34 -11.20 5.64
CA MET A 39 7.32 -10.75 7.02
C MET A 39 5.89 -10.74 7.57
N ARG A 40 5.78 -10.87 8.87
CA ARG A 40 4.57 -10.60 9.64
C ARG A 40 4.79 -9.38 10.51
N TYR A 41 3.72 -8.73 10.87
CA TYR A 41 3.72 -7.65 11.86
C TYR A 41 2.73 -7.96 12.99
N GLN A 42 3.02 -7.45 14.17
CA GLN A 42 2.11 -7.49 15.30
C GLN A 42 1.17 -6.29 15.27
N ILE A 43 0.08 -6.40 16.00
CA ILE A 43 -0.88 -5.31 16.18
C ILE A 43 -0.85 -4.96 17.68
N PRO A 44 0.14 -4.14 18.12
CA PRO A 44 0.21 -3.73 19.51
C PRO A 44 -1.05 -2.95 19.91
N GLU A 45 -1.33 -2.87 21.21
CA GLU A 45 -2.49 -2.17 21.77
C GLU A 45 -3.89 -2.68 21.32
N TRP A 46 -3.97 -3.78 20.56
CA TRP A 46 -5.23 -4.37 20.14
C TRP A 46 -6.20 -4.61 21.29
N GLU A 47 -5.70 -5.03 22.48
CA GLU A 47 -6.54 -5.32 23.64
C GLU A 47 -7.13 -4.06 24.30
N ASN A 48 -6.57 -2.89 24.01
CA ASN A 48 -7.07 -1.59 24.49
C ASN A 48 -8.31 -1.11 23.71
N LEU A 49 -8.59 -1.70 22.55
CA LEU A 49 -9.72 -1.35 21.71
C LEU A 49 -11.03 -1.92 22.27
N SER A 50 -12.10 -1.14 22.20
CA SER A 50 -13.46 -1.60 22.50
C SER A 50 -13.94 -2.65 21.50
N LEU A 51 -14.96 -3.44 21.86
CA LEU A 51 -15.56 -4.40 20.93
C LEU A 51 -16.08 -3.73 19.65
N GLN A 52 -16.74 -2.56 19.78
CA GLN A 52 -17.23 -1.79 18.63
C GLN A 52 -16.07 -1.40 17.68
N GLN A 53 -14.93 -0.97 18.21
CA GLN A 53 -13.75 -0.63 17.41
C GLN A 53 -13.16 -1.87 16.72
N LYS A 54 -13.09 -3.01 17.42
CA LYS A 54 -12.66 -4.30 16.83
C LYS A 54 -13.59 -4.76 15.71
N GLU A 55 -14.92 -4.61 15.88
CA GLU A 55 -15.91 -4.91 14.84
C GLU A 55 -15.77 -3.96 13.65
N TYR A 56 -15.53 -2.67 13.89
CA TYR A 56 -15.32 -1.69 12.83
C TYR A 56 -14.07 -2.03 11.99
N LEU A 57 -12.95 -2.30 12.64
CA LEU A 57 -11.71 -2.76 11.98
C LEU A 57 -11.91 -4.04 11.19
N TYR A 58 -12.68 -5.00 11.72
CA TYR A 58 -12.99 -6.23 11.03
C TYR A 58 -13.75 -5.98 9.72
N TYR A 59 -14.83 -5.19 9.74
CA TYR A 59 -15.61 -4.91 8.54
C TYR A 59 -14.81 -4.10 7.51
N LEU A 60 -14.01 -3.14 7.94
CA LEU A 60 -13.10 -2.40 7.07
C LEU A 60 -12.04 -3.31 6.44
N GLY A 61 -11.50 -4.26 7.22
CA GLY A 61 -10.56 -5.27 6.74
C GLY A 61 -11.20 -6.22 5.71
N GLU A 62 -12.46 -6.62 5.89
CA GLU A 62 -13.19 -7.41 4.89
C GLU A 62 -13.40 -6.61 3.60
N ALA A 63 -13.78 -5.32 3.69
CA ALA A 63 -13.87 -4.44 2.53
C ALA A 63 -12.52 -4.32 1.79
N ALA A 64 -11.42 -4.17 2.53
CA ALA A 64 -10.07 -4.09 1.97
C ALA A 64 -9.69 -5.35 1.18
N LYS A 65 -10.06 -6.54 1.63
CA LYS A 65 -9.73 -7.80 0.93
C LYS A 65 -10.46 -7.98 -0.40
N CYS A 66 -11.62 -7.33 -0.58
CA CYS A 66 -12.43 -7.48 -1.79
C CYS A 66 -11.80 -6.83 -3.03
N GLY A 67 -10.92 -5.83 -2.87
CA GLY A 67 -10.29 -5.12 -3.98
C GLY A 67 -9.01 -5.73 -4.54
N ARG A 68 -8.51 -6.85 -3.96
CA ARG A 68 -7.25 -7.48 -4.40
C ARG A 68 -7.22 -7.82 -5.89
N ASP A 69 -8.32 -8.32 -6.42
CA ASP A 69 -8.43 -8.74 -7.81
C ASP A 69 -8.51 -7.55 -8.76
N ILE A 70 -8.99 -6.40 -8.30
CA ILE A 70 -8.97 -5.14 -9.04
C ILE A 70 -7.53 -4.76 -9.37
N LEU A 71 -6.65 -4.68 -8.36
CA LEU A 71 -5.25 -4.35 -8.57
C LEU A 71 -4.55 -5.35 -9.51
N ALA A 72 -4.79 -6.65 -9.32
CA ALA A 72 -4.19 -7.67 -10.17
C ALA A 72 -4.53 -7.45 -11.65
N ASP A 73 -5.78 -7.11 -11.98
CA ASP A 73 -6.20 -6.81 -13.34
C ASP A 73 -5.67 -5.45 -13.84
N GLN A 74 -5.63 -4.42 -12.99
CA GLN A 74 -5.03 -3.11 -13.32
C GLN A 74 -3.55 -3.24 -13.67
N ASN A 75 -2.80 -4.08 -12.95
CA ASN A 75 -1.39 -4.33 -13.21
C ASN A 75 -1.16 -5.06 -14.53
N PHE A 76 -2.01 -6.02 -14.88
CA PHE A 76 -1.96 -6.71 -16.16
C PHE A 76 -3.21 -7.55 -16.41
N LYS A 77 -3.84 -7.38 -17.56
CA LYS A 77 -5.12 -8.02 -17.94
C LYS A 77 -5.17 -9.55 -17.85
N TYR A 78 -4.03 -10.24 -17.83
CA TYR A 78 -3.95 -11.70 -17.74
C TYR A 78 -3.45 -12.21 -16.38
N ASN A 79 -3.19 -11.32 -15.41
CA ASN A 79 -2.72 -11.71 -14.08
C ASN A 79 -3.67 -12.68 -13.37
N LEU A 80 -4.99 -12.45 -13.45
CA LEU A 80 -5.98 -13.34 -12.85
C LEU A 80 -6.01 -14.71 -13.53
N THR A 81 -5.83 -14.75 -14.85
CA THR A 81 -5.72 -16.01 -15.61
C THR A 81 -4.48 -16.80 -15.20
N VAL A 82 -3.31 -16.14 -15.14
CA VAL A 82 -2.07 -16.81 -14.70
C VAL A 82 -2.18 -17.28 -13.25
N ARG A 83 -2.76 -16.46 -12.34
CA ARG A 83 -2.98 -16.83 -10.93
C ARG A 83 -3.86 -18.08 -10.81
N LYS A 84 -5.02 -18.09 -11.48
CA LYS A 84 -5.93 -19.24 -11.46
C LYS A 84 -5.29 -20.50 -12.06
N THR A 85 -4.46 -20.35 -13.09
CA THR A 85 -3.70 -21.48 -13.67
C THR A 85 -2.73 -22.06 -12.64
N ASN A 86 -1.96 -21.20 -11.95
CA ASN A 86 -1.06 -21.64 -10.90
C ASN A 86 -1.81 -22.30 -9.73
N GLU A 87 -2.95 -21.75 -9.33
CA GLU A 87 -3.82 -22.33 -8.30
C GLU A 87 -4.34 -23.72 -8.71
N ALA A 88 -4.81 -23.88 -9.96
CA ALA A 88 -5.26 -25.17 -10.49
C ALA A 88 -4.15 -26.23 -10.47
N ILE A 89 -2.96 -25.87 -10.90
CA ILE A 89 -1.79 -26.76 -10.84
C ILE A 89 -1.46 -27.12 -9.39
N LEU A 90 -1.34 -26.15 -8.51
CA LEU A 90 -1.00 -26.37 -7.09
C LEU A 90 -2.04 -27.23 -6.36
N ASN A 91 -3.31 -27.10 -6.70
CA ASN A 91 -4.40 -27.84 -6.07
C ASN A 91 -4.54 -29.27 -6.61
N SER A 92 -4.28 -29.50 -7.90
CA SER A 92 -4.73 -30.71 -8.57
C SER A 92 -3.64 -31.54 -9.28
N TYR A 93 -2.45 -30.99 -9.53
CA TYR A 93 -1.35 -31.75 -10.19
C TYR A 93 -0.96 -32.99 -9.38
N LYS A 94 -0.94 -34.14 -10.07
CA LYS A 94 -0.72 -35.48 -9.46
C LYS A 94 0.68 -36.07 -9.70
N GLY A 95 1.55 -35.35 -10.41
CA GLY A 95 2.91 -35.77 -10.67
C GLY A 95 3.88 -35.57 -9.49
N ASP A 96 5.18 -35.71 -9.77
CA ASP A 96 6.23 -35.54 -8.74
C ASP A 96 6.41 -34.08 -8.34
N ARG A 97 5.90 -33.74 -7.16
CA ARG A 97 6.01 -32.38 -6.58
C ARG A 97 7.38 -32.14 -5.90
N LYS A 98 8.26 -33.12 -5.85
CA LYS A 98 9.59 -32.98 -5.24
C LYS A 98 10.68 -32.79 -6.29
N SER A 99 10.35 -32.90 -7.57
CA SER A 99 11.31 -32.65 -8.65
C SER A 99 11.80 -31.20 -8.64
N ASP A 100 13.01 -30.97 -9.10
CA ASP A 100 13.59 -29.62 -9.20
C ASP A 100 12.73 -28.69 -10.07
N ASP A 101 12.18 -29.21 -11.17
CA ASP A 101 11.29 -28.47 -12.05
C ASP A 101 10.01 -28.05 -11.33
N PHE A 102 9.40 -28.91 -10.50
CA PHE A 102 8.24 -28.51 -9.72
C PHE A 102 8.58 -27.45 -8.66
N GLN A 103 9.75 -27.55 -8.03
CA GLN A 103 10.19 -26.52 -7.07
C GLN A 103 10.47 -25.18 -7.75
N ASN A 104 11.01 -25.19 -8.96
CA ASN A 104 11.17 -23.98 -9.78
C ASN A 104 9.82 -23.38 -10.19
N PHE A 105 8.84 -24.21 -10.59
CA PHE A 105 7.46 -23.78 -10.82
C PHE A 105 6.84 -23.18 -9.54
N LEU A 106 7.01 -23.83 -8.38
CA LEU A 106 6.49 -23.37 -7.10
C LEU A 106 7.06 -21.98 -6.74
N THR A 107 8.34 -21.76 -6.99
CA THR A 107 9.00 -20.45 -6.79
C THR A 107 8.37 -19.39 -7.69
N TYR A 108 8.14 -19.69 -8.97
CA TYR A 108 7.44 -18.80 -9.88
C TYR A 108 6.01 -18.50 -9.40
N ALA A 109 5.24 -19.51 -9.03
CA ALA A 109 3.87 -19.33 -8.53
C ALA A 109 3.84 -18.46 -7.26
N LYS A 110 4.76 -18.67 -6.32
CA LYS A 110 4.93 -17.82 -5.12
C LYS A 110 5.22 -16.36 -5.49
N ARG A 111 6.10 -16.10 -6.47
CA ARG A 111 6.38 -14.73 -6.94
C ARG A 111 5.13 -14.07 -7.53
N VAL A 112 4.37 -14.78 -8.36
CA VAL A 112 3.12 -14.27 -8.96
C VAL A 112 2.07 -13.97 -7.89
N PHE A 113 1.89 -14.83 -6.89
CA PHE A 113 0.94 -14.60 -5.79
C PHE A 113 1.34 -13.41 -4.93
N PHE A 114 2.62 -13.32 -4.60
CA PHE A 114 3.14 -12.24 -3.76
C PHE A 114 3.07 -10.88 -4.45
N SER A 115 3.43 -10.81 -5.74
CA SER A 115 3.50 -9.54 -6.48
C SER A 115 2.16 -9.11 -7.12
N ASN A 116 1.04 -9.79 -6.84
CA ASN A 116 -0.26 -9.57 -7.48
C ASN A 116 -0.22 -9.67 -9.01
N GLY A 117 0.70 -10.48 -9.57
CA GLY A 117 0.83 -10.66 -11.01
C GLY A 117 2.19 -11.14 -11.46
N ILE A 118 2.39 -11.17 -12.78
CA ILE A 118 3.60 -11.69 -13.42
C ILE A 118 4.78 -10.72 -13.41
N HIS A 119 4.62 -9.52 -12.89
CA HIS A 119 5.68 -8.51 -12.79
C HIS A 119 6.11 -8.34 -11.34
N HIS A 120 7.41 -8.08 -11.13
CA HIS A 120 7.93 -7.78 -9.80
C HIS A 120 7.24 -6.53 -9.25
N HIS A 121 6.75 -6.61 -8.01
CA HIS A 121 5.94 -5.55 -7.38
C HIS A 121 6.67 -4.20 -7.27
N TYR A 122 8.00 -4.19 -7.23
CA TYR A 122 8.84 -3.00 -7.11
C TYR A 122 9.66 -2.70 -8.37
N ALA A 123 10.43 -3.69 -8.91
CA ALA A 123 11.27 -3.51 -10.09
C ALA A 123 10.49 -3.48 -11.41
N GLU A 124 9.23 -3.92 -11.38
CA GLU A 124 8.28 -3.94 -12.51
C GLU A 124 8.62 -4.91 -13.65
N ASP A 125 9.75 -5.64 -13.58
CA ASP A 125 10.17 -6.62 -14.56
C ASP A 125 9.31 -7.89 -14.50
N LYS A 126 9.11 -8.50 -15.67
CA LYS A 126 8.36 -9.75 -15.79
C LYS A 126 9.13 -10.93 -15.20
N PHE A 127 8.45 -11.77 -14.43
CA PHE A 127 8.95 -13.07 -14.00
C PHE A 127 8.83 -14.09 -15.12
N VAL A 128 9.92 -14.78 -15.43
CA VAL A 128 9.91 -15.96 -16.29
C VAL A 128 10.23 -17.18 -15.43
N PRO A 129 9.42 -18.27 -15.49
CA PRO A 129 9.68 -19.44 -14.67
C PRO A 129 10.94 -20.20 -15.17
N ALA A 130 11.75 -20.70 -14.25
CA ALA A 130 12.95 -21.48 -14.54
C ALA A 130 12.61 -22.97 -14.84
N ILE A 131 11.64 -23.20 -15.73
CA ILE A 131 11.21 -24.50 -16.24
C ILE A 131 11.02 -24.43 -17.75
N SER A 132 10.98 -25.57 -18.43
CA SER A 132 10.68 -25.59 -19.87
C SER A 132 9.18 -25.37 -20.15
N GLN A 133 8.86 -24.92 -21.37
CA GLN A 133 7.47 -24.76 -21.83
C GLN A 133 6.77 -26.13 -21.91
N GLU A 134 7.50 -27.19 -22.27
CA GLU A 134 7.02 -28.59 -22.31
C GLU A 134 6.62 -29.07 -20.92
N TYR A 135 7.41 -28.76 -19.90
CA TYR A 135 7.09 -29.14 -18.53
C TYR A 135 5.89 -28.33 -17.99
N PHE A 136 5.80 -27.04 -18.32
CA PHE A 136 4.60 -26.24 -17.99
C PHE A 136 3.34 -26.84 -18.64
N ALA A 137 3.42 -27.23 -19.92
CA ALA A 137 2.31 -27.90 -20.61
C ALA A 137 1.95 -29.24 -19.94
N GLU A 138 2.93 -30.00 -19.45
CA GLU A 138 2.71 -31.21 -18.66
C GLU A 138 1.98 -30.92 -17.35
N LEU A 139 2.40 -29.89 -16.60
CA LEU A 139 1.74 -29.46 -15.37
C LEU A 139 0.26 -29.13 -15.60
N VAL A 140 -0.05 -28.34 -16.63
CA VAL A 140 -1.43 -27.95 -16.97
C VAL A 140 -2.26 -29.18 -17.39
N LYS A 141 -1.75 -30.03 -18.29
CA LYS A 141 -2.46 -31.22 -18.80
C LYS A 141 -2.74 -32.28 -17.73
N ASN A 142 -1.84 -32.42 -16.73
CA ASN A 142 -2.01 -33.33 -15.61
C ASN A 142 -2.70 -32.72 -14.39
N SER A 143 -3.26 -31.54 -14.54
CA SER A 143 -4.11 -30.87 -13.55
C SER A 143 -5.59 -31.10 -13.86
N ASP A 144 -6.46 -30.77 -12.92
CA ASP A 144 -7.90 -30.86 -13.11
C ASP A 144 -8.38 -29.73 -14.03
N ALA A 145 -8.81 -30.08 -15.25
CA ALA A 145 -9.26 -29.13 -16.26
C ALA A 145 -10.45 -28.27 -15.79
N SER A 146 -11.26 -28.76 -14.85
CA SER A 146 -12.39 -27.99 -14.31
C SER A 146 -11.96 -26.80 -13.42
N GLN A 147 -10.69 -26.80 -12.96
CA GLN A 147 -10.11 -25.71 -12.17
C GLN A 147 -9.32 -24.72 -13.02
N LEU A 148 -9.03 -25.05 -14.27
CA LEU A 148 -8.35 -24.14 -15.18
C LEU A 148 -9.27 -23.01 -15.64
N PRO A 149 -8.75 -21.79 -15.84
CA PRO A 149 -9.54 -20.64 -16.28
C PRO A 149 -9.82 -20.65 -17.78
N LEU A 150 -10.38 -21.77 -18.27
CA LEU A 150 -10.74 -21.94 -19.68
C LEU A 150 -11.94 -21.07 -20.05
N ALA A 151 -11.93 -20.51 -21.25
CA ALA A 151 -13.10 -19.87 -21.82
C ALA A 151 -14.17 -20.94 -22.18
N GLU A 152 -15.39 -20.50 -22.43
CA GLU A 152 -16.47 -21.40 -22.85
C GLU A 152 -16.11 -22.12 -24.14
N ASN A 153 -16.10 -23.48 -24.10
CA ASN A 153 -15.71 -24.39 -25.19
C ASN A 153 -14.22 -24.32 -25.59
N GLU A 154 -13.34 -23.71 -24.80
CA GLU A 154 -11.91 -23.71 -25.02
C GLU A 154 -11.27 -25.04 -24.58
N SER A 155 -10.47 -25.65 -25.46
CA SER A 155 -9.67 -26.81 -25.10
C SER A 155 -8.42 -26.44 -24.31
N VAL A 156 -7.86 -27.40 -23.57
CA VAL A 156 -6.58 -27.22 -22.85
C VAL A 156 -5.44 -26.89 -23.82
N GLU A 157 -5.45 -27.43 -25.03
CA GLU A 157 -4.47 -27.16 -26.09
C GLU A 157 -4.56 -25.71 -26.61
N GLU A 158 -5.75 -25.20 -26.83
CA GLU A 158 -5.98 -23.80 -27.23
C GLU A 158 -5.55 -22.85 -26.11
N PHE A 159 -5.92 -23.14 -24.87
CA PHE A 159 -5.50 -22.39 -23.72
C PHE A 159 -3.97 -22.37 -23.57
N LEU A 160 -3.28 -23.50 -23.73
CA LEU A 160 -1.82 -23.56 -23.71
C LEU A 160 -1.17 -22.73 -24.83
N THR A 161 -1.76 -22.75 -26.02
CA THR A 161 -1.28 -21.93 -27.15
C THR A 161 -1.37 -20.43 -26.82
N PHE A 162 -2.38 -20.01 -26.08
CA PHE A 162 -2.56 -18.62 -25.61
C PHE A 162 -1.65 -18.28 -24.45
N ILE A 163 -1.63 -19.10 -23.35
CA ILE A 163 -1.01 -18.70 -22.10
C ILE A 163 0.51 -18.85 -22.07
N THR A 164 1.05 -19.82 -22.86
CA THR A 164 2.50 -20.08 -22.90
C THR A 164 3.31 -18.86 -23.32
N PRO A 165 3.05 -18.17 -24.42
CA PRO A 165 3.79 -16.94 -24.76
C PRO A 165 3.59 -15.83 -23.75
N VAL A 166 2.42 -15.71 -23.10
CA VAL A 166 2.19 -14.73 -22.05
C VAL A 166 3.15 -14.94 -20.87
N ILE A 167 3.46 -16.19 -20.52
CA ILE A 167 4.35 -16.52 -19.39
C ILE A 167 5.82 -16.51 -19.81
N PHE A 168 6.19 -17.09 -20.96
CA PHE A 168 7.58 -17.42 -21.30
C PHE A 168 8.27 -16.47 -22.26
N ASP A 169 7.54 -15.69 -23.07
CA ASP A 169 8.18 -14.72 -23.97
C ASP A 169 8.63 -13.49 -23.17
N GLU A 170 9.94 -13.34 -23.00
CA GLU A 170 10.57 -12.27 -22.23
C GLU A 170 10.31 -10.87 -22.81
N ASN A 171 10.04 -10.79 -24.13
CA ASN A 171 9.79 -9.51 -24.79
C ASN A 171 8.31 -9.12 -24.80
N LEU A 172 7.42 -10.10 -24.62
CA LEU A 172 5.98 -9.85 -24.58
C LEU A 172 5.56 -9.45 -23.17
N TYR A 173 5.05 -8.22 -23.02
CA TYR A 173 4.69 -7.67 -21.72
C TYR A 173 5.87 -7.63 -20.73
N ALA A 174 7.04 -7.21 -21.21
CA ALA A 174 8.31 -7.26 -20.50
C ALA A 174 8.32 -6.48 -19.18
N THR A 175 7.60 -5.38 -19.13
CA THR A 175 7.51 -4.54 -17.93
C THR A 175 6.07 -4.13 -17.64
N ARG A 176 5.74 -3.94 -16.36
CA ARG A 176 4.44 -3.43 -15.93
C ARG A 176 4.22 -2.02 -16.45
N ARG A 177 5.20 -1.13 -16.27
CA ARG A 177 5.17 0.26 -16.73
C ARG A 177 6.44 0.60 -17.50
N SER A 178 6.31 1.12 -18.70
CA SER A 178 7.42 1.61 -19.52
C SER A 178 7.53 3.13 -19.45
N GLY A 179 8.76 3.63 -19.34
CA GLY A 179 9.08 5.05 -19.44
C GLY A 179 9.62 5.45 -20.82
N GLU A 180 9.75 4.51 -21.75
CA GLU A 180 10.42 4.70 -23.05
C GLU A 180 9.49 4.53 -24.23
N ASP A 181 9.73 5.26 -25.31
CA ASP A 181 9.00 5.23 -26.59
C ASP A 181 7.46 5.40 -26.42
N ASP A 182 6.67 4.47 -26.94
CA ASP A 182 5.23 4.44 -26.77
C ASP A 182 4.88 3.86 -25.38
N ILE A 183 4.86 4.72 -24.37
CA ILE A 183 4.68 4.35 -22.97
C ILE A 183 3.37 3.58 -22.73
N ILE A 184 2.32 3.79 -23.51
CA ILE A 184 1.05 3.08 -23.37
C ILE A 184 1.17 1.66 -23.94
N LYS A 185 1.69 1.51 -25.16
CA LYS A 185 1.81 0.19 -25.81
C LYS A 185 2.86 -0.70 -25.18
N ASN A 186 3.94 -0.10 -24.67
CA ASN A 186 5.04 -0.83 -24.06
C ASN A 186 4.79 -1.18 -22.56
N SER A 187 3.73 -0.63 -21.96
CA SER A 187 3.29 -0.99 -20.61
C SER A 187 2.29 -2.13 -20.62
N ALA A 188 2.45 -3.08 -19.68
CA ALA A 188 1.50 -4.19 -19.53
C ALA A 188 0.22 -3.79 -18.77
N THR A 189 0.20 -2.63 -18.11
CA THR A 189 -0.94 -2.15 -17.32
C THR A 189 -2.23 -2.07 -18.13
N ASN A 190 -3.36 -2.33 -17.46
CA ASN A 190 -4.68 -2.42 -18.08
C ASN A 190 -5.52 -1.14 -17.95
N PHE A 191 -4.86 0.03 -17.94
CA PHE A 191 -5.56 1.32 -17.87
C PHE A 191 -6.06 1.82 -19.23
N TYR A 192 -5.47 1.33 -20.33
CA TYR A 192 -5.80 1.72 -21.69
C TYR A 192 -6.11 0.49 -22.53
N LYS A 193 -7.24 0.50 -23.23
CA LYS A 193 -7.70 -0.62 -24.05
C LYS A 193 -7.92 -0.21 -25.50
N GLY A 194 -7.45 -1.03 -26.41
CA GLY A 194 -7.49 -0.77 -27.84
C GLY A 194 -6.22 -0.06 -28.33
N ASP A 195 -6.17 0.28 -29.63
CA ASP A 195 -5.04 1.00 -30.22
C ASP A 195 -5.22 2.51 -29.99
N ILE A 196 -4.83 2.95 -28.77
CA ILE A 196 -4.93 4.35 -28.33
C ILE A 196 -3.53 4.94 -28.17
N SER A 197 -3.30 6.14 -28.69
CA SER A 197 -2.04 6.85 -28.55
C SER A 197 -2.05 7.82 -27.35
N LYS A 198 -0.85 8.22 -26.90
CA LYS A 198 -0.65 9.24 -25.87
C LYS A 198 -1.40 10.54 -26.21
N GLU A 199 -1.27 11.02 -27.44
CA GLU A 199 -1.91 12.26 -27.91
C GLU A 199 -3.44 12.15 -27.89
N GLU A 200 -3.99 10.96 -28.17
CA GLU A 200 -5.44 10.74 -28.09
C GLU A 200 -5.93 10.78 -26.64
N VAL A 201 -5.16 10.23 -25.70
CA VAL A 201 -5.45 10.31 -24.26
C VAL A 201 -5.43 11.76 -23.79
N GLU A 202 -4.35 12.48 -24.07
CA GLU A 202 -4.21 13.90 -23.71
C GLU A 202 -5.36 14.72 -24.27
N LYS A 203 -5.65 14.59 -25.56
CA LYS A 203 -6.75 15.30 -26.21
C LYS A 203 -8.12 14.98 -25.60
N PHE A 204 -8.35 13.72 -25.21
CA PHE A 204 -9.61 13.29 -24.61
C PHE A 204 -9.86 13.99 -23.26
N TYR A 205 -8.85 14.06 -22.40
CA TYR A 205 -8.99 14.68 -21.07
C TYR A 205 -8.86 16.20 -21.13
N ASP A 206 -8.02 16.77 -21.98
CA ASP A 206 -7.90 18.23 -22.13
C ASP A 206 -9.19 18.87 -22.64
N ALA A 207 -9.97 18.15 -23.43
CA ALA A 207 -11.29 18.62 -23.88
C ALA A 207 -12.33 18.74 -22.75
N GLN A 208 -12.08 18.10 -21.62
CA GLN A 208 -12.98 18.11 -20.45
C GLN A 208 -12.53 19.12 -19.37
N ARG A 209 -11.26 19.52 -19.38
CA ARG A 209 -10.68 20.42 -18.37
C ARG A 209 -11.05 21.87 -18.63
N ASP A 210 -11.47 22.58 -17.59
CA ASP A 210 -11.52 24.04 -17.60
C ASP A 210 -10.23 24.58 -16.95
N PRO A 211 -9.38 25.31 -17.71
CA PRO A 211 -8.13 25.86 -17.15
C PRO A 211 -8.37 26.94 -16.07
N LYS A 212 -9.61 27.40 -15.89
CA LYS A 212 -9.98 28.39 -14.86
C LYS A 212 -10.59 27.75 -13.62
N ASP A 213 -10.83 26.44 -13.66
CA ASP A 213 -11.33 25.72 -12.50
C ASP A 213 -10.26 25.70 -11.40
N ALA A 214 -10.60 26.28 -10.24
CA ALA A 214 -9.72 26.32 -9.08
C ALA A 214 -9.77 25.01 -8.25
N THR A 215 -10.75 24.16 -8.51
CA THR A 215 -11.03 22.92 -7.79
C THR A 215 -11.26 21.74 -8.75
N PRO A 216 -10.32 21.49 -9.67
CA PRO A 216 -10.52 20.48 -10.70
C PRO A 216 -10.56 19.07 -10.12
N ILE A 217 -11.50 18.26 -10.58
CA ILE A 217 -11.52 16.83 -10.29
C ILE A 217 -10.32 16.13 -10.94
N SER A 218 -9.93 14.99 -10.40
CA SER A 218 -8.85 14.15 -10.96
C SER A 218 -9.38 13.32 -12.14
N TYR A 219 -9.50 13.95 -13.33
CA TYR A 219 -10.04 13.32 -14.54
C TYR A 219 -9.35 12.00 -14.86
N GLY A 220 -10.13 10.94 -15.05
CA GLY A 220 -9.63 9.61 -15.42
C GLY A 220 -9.19 8.72 -14.26
N LEU A 221 -9.19 9.23 -13.02
CA LEU A 221 -8.66 8.55 -11.84
C LEU A 221 -9.23 7.13 -11.67
N ASN A 222 -10.54 6.96 -11.79
CA ASN A 222 -11.26 5.72 -11.54
C ASN A 222 -11.86 5.10 -12.81
N SER A 223 -11.09 5.07 -13.90
CA SER A 223 -11.58 4.53 -15.16
C SER A 223 -10.50 3.86 -16.01
N GLN A 224 -10.90 2.90 -16.83
CA GLN A 224 -10.13 2.44 -17.97
C GLN A 224 -10.54 3.26 -19.20
N LEU A 225 -9.59 3.82 -19.95
CA LEU A 225 -9.88 4.49 -21.21
C LEU A 225 -9.87 3.48 -22.35
N VAL A 226 -10.97 3.41 -23.10
CA VAL A 226 -11.20 2.41 -24.14
C VAL A 226 -11.35 3.09 -25.49
N LYS A 227 -10.63 2.58 -26.49
CA LYS A 227 -10.84 2.93 -27.90
C LYS A 227 -11.40 1.73 -28.66
N GLU A 228 -12.63 1.84 -29.10
CA GLU A 228 -13.33 0.80 -29.84
C GLU A 228 -14.09 1.40 -31.03
N ASN A 229 -13.92 0.81 -32.20
CA ASN A 229 -14.55 1.29 -33.45
C ASN A 229 -14.34 2.79 -33.72
N GLY A 230 -13.15 3.30 -33.34
CA GLY A 230 -12.77 4.71 -33.52
C GLY A 230 -13.38 5.68 -32.49
N LYS A 231 -14.12 5.18 -31.51
CA LYS A 231 -14.65 5.98 -30.39
C LYS A 231 -13.79 5.76 -29.14
N ILE A 232 -13.54 6.85 -28.43
CA ILE A 232 -12.84 6.82 -27.12
C ILE A 232 -13.88 7.13 -26.04
N TYR A 233 -13.89 6.32 -24.98
CA TYR A 233 -14.79 6.48 -23.84
C TYR A 233 -14.18 5.89 -22.58
N GLU A 234 -14.67 6.32 -21.41
CA GLU A 234 -14.28 5.77 -20.12
C GLU A 234 -15.16 4.60 -19.71
N ASN A 235 -14.51 3.53 -19.30
CA ASN A 235 -15.14 2.42 -18.60
C ASN A 235 -14.90 2.61 -17.11
N VAL A 236 -15.87 3.22 -16.44
CA VAL A 236 -15.72 3.70 -15.04
C VAL A 236 -15.75 2.54 -14.07
N TYR A 237 -14.87 2.59 -13.06
CA TYR A 237 -14.81 1.65 -11.93
C TYR A 237 -15.89 2.01 -10.91
N LYS A 238 -16.99 1.26 -10.92
CA LYS A 238 -18.15 1.50 -10.06
C LYS A 238 -19.06 0.28 -10.00
N SER A 239 -20.03 0.27 -9.11
CA SER A 239 -21.13 -0.69 -9.09
C SER A 239 -21.81 -0.76 -10.47
N GLY A 240 -21.96 -1.96 -11.01
CA GLY A 240 -22.49 -2.19 -12.36
C GLY A 240 -21.60 -1.72 -13.51
N GLY A 241 -20.40 -1.21 -13.24
CA GLY A 241 -19.36 -0.85 -14.22
C GLY A 241 -18.21 -1.86 -14.22
N LEU A 242 -17.03 -1.43 -14.66
CA LEU A 242 -15.84 -2.27 -14.58
C LEU A 242 -15.49 -2.51 -13.11
N TYR A 243 -15.14 -3.76 -12.76
CA TYR A 243 -14.95 -4.25 -11.39
C TYR A 243 -16.21 -4.21 -10.51
N GLY A 244 -17.42 -4.09 -11.10
CA GLY A 244 -18.67 -3.91 -10.39
C GLY A 244 -18.92 -4.95 -9.30
N GLU A 245 -18.68 -6.24 -9.57
CA GLU A 245 -18.88 -7.32 -8.59
C GLU A 245 -17.97 -7.16 -7.34
N ALA A 246 -16.70 -6.82 -7.53
CA ALA A 246 -15.78 -6.58 -6.43
C ALA A 246 -16.16 -5.30 -5.66
N ILE A 247 -16.55 -4.25 -6.37
CA ILE A 247 -16.99 -2.98 -5.78
C ILE A 247 -18.29 -3.18 -4.98
N ASP A 248 -19.23 -3.99 -5.44
CA ASP A 248 -20.46 -4.32 -4.70
C ASP A 248 -20.16 -5.06 -3.38
N GLN A 249 -19.12 -5.92 -3.36
CA GLN A 249 -18.64 -6.54 -2.12
C GLN A 249 -17.97 -5.51 -1.19
N ILE A 250 -17.18 -4.58 -1.72
CA ILE A 250 -16.61 -3.47 -0.94
C ILE A 250 -17.74 -2.65 -0.31
N ILE A 251 -18.74 -2.25 -1.08
CA ILE A 251 -19.93 -1.51 -0.59
C ILE A 251 -20.62 -2.28 0.54
N TYR A 252 -20.88 -3.56 0.34
CA TYR A 252 -21.54 -4.40 1.37
C TYR A 252 -20.80 -4.35 2.71
N TRP A 253 -19.47 -4.47 2.70
CA TRP A 253 -18.68 -4.44 3.92
C TRP A 253 -18.56 -3.03 4.50
N LEU A 254 -18.48 -1.99 3.67
CA LEU A 254 -18.49 -0.59 4.12
C LEU A 254 -19.83 -0.22 4.78
N GLU A 255 -20.97 -0.73 4.29
CA GLU A 255 -22.27 -0.55 4.93
C GLU A 255 -22.31 -1.22 6.32
N LYS A 256 -21.68 -2.38 6.49
CA LYS A 256 -21.51 -3.03 7.80
C LYS A 256 -20.64 -2.21 8.74
N ALA A 257 -19.50 -1.73 8.24
CA ALA A 257 -18.60 -0.85 8.99
C ALA A 257 -19.34 0.42 9.43
N ASN A 258 -20.07 1.07 8.54
CA ASN A 258 -20.80 2.29 8.81
C ASN A 258 -21.83 2.14 9.95
N ALA A 259 -22.46 0.97 10.08
CA ALA A 259 -23.42 0.69 11.14
C ALA A 259 -22.78 0.70 12.56
N VAL A 260 -21.47 0.43 12.67
CA VAL A 260 -20.73 0.39 13.94
C VAL A 260 -19.66 1.51 14.03
N ALA A 261 -19.73 2.52 13.16
CA ALA A 261 -18.81 3.65 13.18
C ALA A 261 -18.79 4.37 14.54
N GLU A 262 -17.64 4.90 14.93
CA GLU A 262 -17.42 5.52 16.25
C GLU A 262 -18.24 6.81 16.44
N ASN A 263 -18.45 7.56 15.35
CA ASN A 263 -19.10 8.88 15.41
C ASN A 263 -19.74 9.27 14.06
N ASP A 264 -20.39 10.42 14.05
CA ASP A 264 -21.11 10.92 12.87
C ASP A 264 -20.18 11.37 11.73
N ALA A 265 -18.97 11.82 12.04
CA ALA A 265 -17.99 12.18 11.01
C ALA A 265 -17.57 10.96 10.19
N GLN A 266 -17.25 9.84 10.88
CA GLN A 266 -16.97 8.56 10.20
C GLN A 266 -18.16 8.09 9.36
N ARG A 267 -19.39 8.15 9.91
CA ARG A 267 -20.60 7.80 9.16
C ARG A 267 -20.75 8.64 7.91
N ASN A 268 -20.49 9.94 8.01
CA ASN A 268 -20.61 10.86 6.89
C ASN A 268 -19.64 10.50 5.75
N TYR A 269 -18.33 10.43 6.03
CA TYR A 269 -17.39 10.15 4.94
C TYR A 269 -17.49 8.71 4.43
N THR A 270 -17.90 7.74 5.25
CA THR A 270 -18.17 6.37 4.77
C THR A 270 -19.37 6.35 3.82
N ASN A 271 -20.43 7.11 4.07
CA ASN A 271 -21.55 7.25 3.14
C ASN A 271 -21.12 7.88 1.81
N LEU A 272 -20.30 8.93 1.84
CA LEU A 272 -19.76 9.56 0.63
C LEU A 272 -18.91 8.58 -0.18
N LEU A 273 -18.08 7.77 0.49
CA LEU A 273 -17.30 6.71 -0.18
C LEU A 273 -18.19 5.65 -0.82
N ILE A 274 -19.25 5.22 -0.14
CA ILE A 274 -20.24 4.29 -0.68
C ILE A 274 -20.94 4.89 -1.91
N ASP A 275 -21.33 6.15 -1.85
CA ASP A 275 -21.97 6.86 -2.97
C ASP A 275 -20.99 7.03 -4.15
N TYR A 276 -19.73 7.33 -3.89
CA TYR A 276 -18.67 7.32 -4.91
C TYR A 276 -18.57 5.96 -5.60
N TYR A 277 -18.50 4.86 -4.86
CA TYR A 277 -18.45 3.52 -5.44
C TYR A 277 -19.72 3.15 -6.22
N LYS A 278 -20.89 3.64 -5.82
CA LYS A 278 -22.14 3.44 -6.55
C LYS A 278 -22.19 4.23 -7.86
N THR A 279 -21.71 5.45 -7.86
CA THR A 279 -21.86 6.39 -8.99
C THR A 279 -20.63 6.50 -9.88
N GLY A 280 -19.45 6.37 -9.31
CA GLY A 280 -18.17 6.67 -9.96
C GLY A 280 -17.91 8.17 -10.11
N ASP A 281 -18.66 9.04 -9.41
CA ASP A 281 -18.54 10.48 -9.53
C ASP A 281 -17.34 11.02 -8.75
N LEU A 282 -16.42 11.68 -9.45
CA LEU A 282 -15.21 12.25 -8.88
C LEU A 282 -15.46 13.49 -8.02
N ASN A 283 -16.58 14.19 -8.18
CA ASN A 283 -16.96 15.25 -7.24
C ASN A 283 -17.30 14.65 -5.86
N THR A 284 -18.04 13.53 -5.83
CA THR A 284 -18.32 12.79 -4.60
C THR A 284 -17.03 12.24 -3.97
N TRP A 285 -16.05 11.85 -4.78
CA TRP A 285 -14.71 11.47 -4.29
C TRP A 285 -14.00 12.63 -3.59
N ASP A 286 -14.06 13.83 -4.15
CA ASP A 286 -13.48 15.03 -3.53
C ASP A 286 -14.21 15.40 -2.23
N GLU A 287 -15.55 15.31 -2.20
CA GLU A 287 -16.35 15.51 -0.99
C GLU A 287 -15.98 14.49 0.12
N TYR A 288 -15.78 13.22 -0.27
CA TYR A 288 -15.27 12.19 0.65
C TYR A 288 -13.92 12.59 1.23
N ASN A 289 -12.96 12.96 0.39
CA ASN A 289 -11.62 13.35 0.83
C ASN A 289 -11.63 14.53 1.79
N ILE A 290 -12.44 15.56 1.51
CA ILE A 290 -12.60 16.73 2.39
C ILE A 290 -13.17 16.30 3.75
N ALA A 291 -14.25 15.53 3.76
CA ALA A 291 -14.88 15.07 4.99
C ALA A 291 -13.93 14.15 5.81
N TRP A 292 -13.17 13.29 5.13
CA TRP A 292 -12.18 12.39 5.75
C TRP A 292 -11.03 13.18 6.40
N VAL A 293 -10.46 14.17 5.71
CA VAL A 293 -9.38 15.02 6.25
C VAL A 293 -9.81 15.77 7.51
N GLN A 294 -11.07 16.23 7.55
CA GLN A 294 -11.60 16.99 8.67
C GLN A 294 -11.80 16.15 9.95
N ASP A 295 -11.88 14.83 9.84
CA ASP A 295 -11.96 13.97 11.00
C ASP A 295 -10.58 13.81 11.66
N SER A 296 -10.38 14.48 12.79
CA SER A 296 -9.17 14.43 13.60
C SER A 296 -9.32 13.66 14.91
N VAL A 297 -10.56 13.26 15.27
CA VAL A 297 -10.86 12.72 16.61
C VAL A 297 -11.00 11.22 16.66
N SER A 298 -11.45 10.57 15.59
CA SER A 298 -11.66 9.12 15.54
C SER A 298 -10.40 8.34 15.89
N MET A 299 -10.57 7.24 16.63
CA MET A 299 -9.49 6.31 16.95
C MET A 299 -9.14 5.43 15.76
N ILE A 300 -10.15 4.91 15.07
CA ILE A 300 -10.02 4.09 13.86
C ILE A 300 -10.00 5.01 12.64
N ASP A 301 -9.13 4.71 11.68
CA ASP A 301 -9.11 5.39 10.40
C ASP A 301 -8.85 4.38 9.27
N TYR A 302 -9.18 4.77 8.03
CA TYR A 302 -8.94 3.92 6.88
C TYR A 302 -8.87 4.73 5.58
N VAL A 303 -8.19 4.12 4.63
CA VAL A 303 -8.15 4.54 3.22
C VAL A 303 -8.70 3.38 2.41
N ASN A 304 -9.53 3.66 1.41
CA ASN A 304 -10.08 2.65 0.51
C ASN A 304 -10.53 3.34 -0.78
N GLY A 305 -9.90 3.03 -1.90
CA GLY A 305 -10.25 3.70 -3.16
C GLY A 305 -9.24 3.53 -4.28
N PHE A 306 -9.47 4.27 -5.35
CA PHE A 306 -8.52 4.45 -6.45
C PHE A 306 -7.72 5.73 -6.15
N ILE A 307 -6.44 5.59 -5.75
CA ILE A 307 -5.72 6.66 -5.05
C ILE A 307 -4.41 7.04 -5.73
N GLU A 308 -3.48 6.08 -5.91
CA GLU A 308 -2.15 6.36 -6.41
C GLU A 308 -2.06 6.18 -7.93
N ASP A 309 -1.57 7.20 -8.62
CA ASP A 309 -1.51 7.24 -10.09
C ASP A 309 -0.13 6.91 -10.69
N TYR A 310 0.87 6.71 -9.85
CA TYR A 310 2.23 6.38 -10.31
C TYR A 310 2.32 5.01 -11.02
N GLY A 311 1.34 4.13 -10.87
CA GLY A 311 1.21 2.88 -11.62
C GLY A 311 0.76 3.06 -13.08
N ASP A 312 0.21 4.22 -13.43
CA ASP A 312 -0.19 4.57 -14.79
C ASP A 312 0.99 5.21 -15.56
N PRO A 313 1.34 4.75 -16.77
CA PRO A 313 2.38 5.38 -17.56
C PRO A 313 2.09 6.85 -17.93
N MET A 314 0.83 7.29 -17.86
CA MET A 314 0.42 8.68 -18.08
C MET A 314 0.27 9.48 -16.77
N GLY A 315 0.31 8.84 -15.59
CA GLY A 315 0.12 9.48 -14.28
C GLY A 315 -1.27 10.10 -14.10
N MET A 316 -2.32 9.43 -14.58
CA MET A 316 -3.70 9.94 -14.56
C MET A 316 -4.68 8.98 -13.91
N LYS A 317 -4.42 7.69 -13.99
CA LYS A 317 -5.32 6.62 -13.57
C LYS A 317 -4.79 5.96 -12.32
N ALA A 318 -5.66 5.83 -11.34
CA ALA A 318 -5.22 5.31 -10.05
C ALA A 318 -5.39 3.80 -9.91
N THR A 319 -4.41 3.20 -9.24
CA THR A 319 -4.51 1.85 -8.69
C THR A 319 -5.45 1.84 -7.49
N TRP A 320 -6.07 0.69 -7.27
CA TRP A 320 -6.91 0.48 -6.09
C TRP A 320 -6.05 0.08 -4.89
N GLU A 321 -6.32 0.71 -3.74
CA GLU A 321 -5.66 0.38 -2.47
C GLU A 321 -6.59 0.51 -1.27
N ALA A 322 -6.19 -0.13 -0.17
CA ALA A 322 -6.81 0.07 1.12
C ALA A 322 -5.81 -0.11 2.28
N VAL A 323 -5.94 0.78 3.26
CA VAL A 323 -5.21 0.74 4.52
C VAL A 323 -6.20 0.87 5.66
N VAL A 324 -6.21 -0.08 6.59
CA VAL A 324 -7.07 -0.03 7.79
C VAL A 324 -6.18 0.05 9.01
N ASN A 325 -6.42 1.03 9.86
CA ASN A 325 -5.51 1.35 10.96
C ASN A 325 -6.24 1.96 12.17
N PHE A 326 -5.53 2.10 13.25
CA PHE A 326 -5.92 2.90 14.39
C PHE A 326 -4.73 3.70 14.93
N LYS A 327 -5.02 4.75 15.70
CA LYS A 327 -3.99 5.66 16.24
C LYS A 327 -3.05 4.91 17.18
N ASP A 328 -1.75 5.07 16.95
CA ASP A 328 -0.72 4.76 17.94
C ASP A 328 -0.62 5.94 18.92
N LEU A 329 -1.18 5.76 20.11
CA LEU A 329 -1.27 6.84 21.10
C LEU A 329 0.10 7.19 21.69
N GLU A 330 0.99 6.22 21.84
CA GLU A 330 2.33 6.45 22.38
C GLU A 330 3.22 7.19 21.36
N ALA A 331 3.21 6.76 20.11
CA ALA A 331 3.92 7.47 19.03
C ALA A 331 3.36 8.87 18.83
N THR A 332 2.03 9.04 18.81
CA THR A 332 1.39 10.34 18.70
C THR A 332 1.76 11.28 19.85
N LYS A 333 1.84 10.77 21.07
CA LYS A 333 2.28 11.56 22.24
C LYS A 333 3.74 11.99 22.11
N ARG A 334 4.63 11.10 21.67
CA ARG A 334 6.05 11.40 21.44
C ARG A 334 6.23 12.49 20.38
N SER A 335 5.62 12.34 19.21
CA SER A 335 5.68 13.35 18.13
C SER A 335 5.05 14.68 18.54
N SER A 336 4.00 14.67 19.36
CA SER A 336 3.41 15.89 19.93
C SER A 336 4.37 16.65 20.85
N ILE A 337 5.18 15.97 21.65
CA ILE A 337 6.20 16.59 22.50
C ILE A 337 7.25 17.28 21.63
N ILE A 338 7.71 16.62 20.56
CA ILE A 338 8.67 17.19 19.59
C ILE A 338 8.07 18.43 18.95
N SER A 339 6.85 18.33 18.42
CA SER A 339 6.14 19.42 17.74
C SER A 339 5.94 20.65 18.65
N GLN A 340 5.57 20.45 19.92
CA GLN A 340 5.42 21.54 20.90
C GLN A 340 6.72 22.29 21.18
N ASN A 341 7.87 21.67 20.96
CA ASN A 341 9.19 22.25 21.12
C ASN A 341 9.82 22.69 19.79
N ALA A 342 9.09 22.65 18.67
CA ALA A 342 9.63 22.96 17.35
C ALA A 342 10.29 24.36 17.27
N GLN A 343 9.69 25.38 17.90
CA GLN A 343 10.30 26.73 17.94
C GLN A 343 11.66 26.75 18.67
N TRP A 344 11.76 25.99 19.77
CA TRP A 344 13.05 25.91 20.49
C TRP A 344 14.15 25.29 19.62
N PHE A 345 13.81 24.24 18.88
CA PHE A 345 14.75 23.60 17.95
C PHE A 345 15.15 24.53 16.81
N GLU A 346 14.19 25.25 16.23
CA GLU A 346 14.44 26.24 15.18
C GLU A 346 15.38 27.34 15.67
N ASP A 347 15.09 27.93 16.83
CA ASP A 347 15.87 29.04 17.39
C ASP A 347 17.31 28.62 17.73
N ASN A 348 17.51 27.36 18.15
CA ASN A 348 18.81 26.83 18.53
C ASN A 348 19.51 26.06 17.40
N SER A 349 18.93 25.96 16.22
CA SER A 349 19.56 25.30 15.08
C SER A 349 20.83 26.05 14.62
N PRO A 350 21.84 25.36 14.07
CA PRO A 350 23.10 25.95 13.65
C PRO A 350 23.01 26.73 12.32
N VAL A 351 21.81 26.94 11.76
CA VAL A 351 21.64 27.66 10.49
C VAL A 351 21.66 29.18 10.69
N ASP A 352 21.98 29.90 9.61
CA ASP A 352 21.97 31.39 9.58
C ASP A 352 20.55 31.90 9.86
N GLU A 353 20.44 32.97 10.65
CA GLU A 353 19.17 33.58 11.08
C GLU A 353 18.22 33.94 9.93
N ARG A 354 18.74 34.19 8.73
CA ARG A 354 17.94 34.50 7.54
C ARG A 354 17.06 33.32 7.10
N PHE A 355 17.48 32.11 7.43
CA PHE A 355 16.80 30.86 7.06
C PHE A 355 15.93 30.31 8.20
N LYS A 356 15.95 30.89 9.38
CA LYS A 356 15.12 30.48 10.51
C LYS A 356 13.71 31.03 10.36
N LYS A 357 12.71 30.18 10.67
CA LYS A 357 11.31 30.61 10.79
C LYS A 357 11.12 31.45 12.05
N LYS A 358 10.42 32.56 11.92
CA LYS A 358 10.02 33.36 13.08
C LYS A 358 8.97 32.71 13.93
N GLU A 359 8.15 31.88 13.32
CA GLU A 359 7.09 31.12 13.95
C GLU A 359 7.02 29.73 13.32
N CYS A 360 7.41 28.73 14.09
CA CYS A 360 7.26 27.31 13.71
C CYS A 360 5.86 26.85 14.07
N LYS A 361 5.06 26.53 13.07
CA LYS A 361 3.86 25.72 13.26
C LYS A 361 4.30 24.27 13.22
N GLY A 362 4.31 23.61 14.36
CA GLY A 362 4.74 22.22 14.44
C GLY A 362 3.89 21.33 13.53
N VAL A 363 4.56 20.53 12.71
CA VAL A 363 3.93 19.42 12.01
C VAL A 363 3.79 18.28 13.02
N THR A 364 2.58 17.77 13.21
CA THR A 364 2.34 16.58 14.05
C THR A 364 2.29 15.38 13.12
N ALA A 365 3.34 14.58 13.08
CA ALA A 365 3.27 13.24 12.52
C ALA A 365 2.40 12.37 13.47
N LYS A 366 1.35 11.75 12.94
CA LYS A 366 0.50 10.85 13.72
C LYS A 366 0.98 9.43 13.48
N GLY A 367 1.41 8.75 14.55
CA GLY A 367 1.66 7.31 14.51
C GLY A 367 0.36 6.54 14.34
N ILE A 368 0.37 5.54 13.46
CA ILE A 368 -0.73 4.60 13.29
C ILE A 368 -0.24 3.16 13.36
N ILE A 369 -1.12 2.29 13.85
CA ILE A 369 -0.96 0.85 13.86
C ILE A 369 -1.85 0.28 12.77
N VAL A 370 -1.27 -0.27 11.72
CA VAL A 370 -2.02 -0.87 10.62
C VAL A 370 -2.49 -2.27 10.98
N THR A 371 -3.74 -2.58 10.64
CA THR A 371 -4.33 -3.92 10.80
C THR A 371 -4.48 -4.65 9.48
N THR A 372 -4.73 -3.93 8.39
CA THR A 372 -4.93 -4.52 7.06
C THR A 372 -4.33 -3.60 6.01
N LEU A 373 -3.58 -4.21 5.10
CA LEU A 373 -3.04 -3.60 3.89
C LEU A 373 -3.56 -4.38 2.69
N ALA A 374 -4.02 -3.70 1.66
CA ALA A 374 -4.54 -4.34 0.46
C ALA A 374 -4.33 -3.48 -0.79
N GLY A 375 -4.48 -4.10 -1.96
CA GLY A 375 -4.26 -3.42 -3.23
C GLY A 375 -2.80 -2.97 -3.37
N ASP A 376 -2.57 -1.75 -3.79
CA ASP A 376 -1.23 -1.22 -4.06
C ASP A 376 -0.34 -1.11 -2.81
N CYS A 377 -0.96 -1.05 -1.63
CA CYS A 377 -0.26 -1.14 -0.34
C CYS A 377 0.23 -2.55 0.02
N PHE A 378 0.03 -3.55 -0.83
CA PHE A 378 0.51 -4.92 -0.67
C PHE A 378 1.15 -5.40 -1.99
N PRO A 379 2.34 -6.00 -1.96
CA PRO A 379 3.15 -6.49 -0.82
C PRO A 379 4.24 -5.50 -0.34
N ALA A 380 4.39 -4.35 -0.96
CA ALA A 380 5.35 -3.32 -0.58
C ALA A 380 4.62 -2.14 0.06
N PRO A 381 4.30 -2.21 1.38
CA PRO A 381 3.56 -1.15 2.05
C PRO A 381 4.40 0.12 2.17
N PRO A 382 3.77 1.31 2.11
CA PRO A 382 4.42 2.55 2.51
C PRO A 382 4.71 2.52 4.01
N ILE A 383 5.76 3.19 4.45
CA ILE A 383 6.04 3.45 5.87
C ILE A 383 5.38 4.76 6.34
N GLY A 384 4.99 5.61 5.42
CA GLY A 384 4.24 6.84 5.66
C GLY A 384 3.19 7.09 4.58
N ILE A 385 2.13 7.82 4.92
CA ILE A 385 1.04 8.18 4.02
C ILE A 385 0.75 9.66 4.19
N ASN A 386 0.60 10.39 3.08
CA ASN A 386 0.17 11.78 3.09
C ASN A 386 -0.93 12.00 2.04
N LEU A 387 -2.17 11.96 2.44
CA LEU A 387 -3.35 12.01 1.58
C LEU A 387 -4.31 13.15 1.99
N PRO A 388 -5.17 13.61 1.06
CA PRO A 388 -5.39 13.18 -0.32
C PRO A 388 -4.33 13.73 -1.29
N ASN A 389 -4.27 13.19 -2.52
CA ASN A 389 -3.33 13.63 -3.56
C ASN A 389 -3.77 14.91 -4.29
N ALA A 390 -5.03 15.32 -4.19
CA ALA A 390 -5.55 16.53 -4.82
C ALA A 390 -4.97 17.81 -4.19
N ASP A 391 -4.13 18.53 -4.92
CA ASP A 391 -3.40 19.72 -4.44
C ASP A 391 -4.32 20.81 -3.88
N TRP A 392 -5.46 21.06 -4.52
CA TRP A 392 -6.39 22.07 -4.07
C TRP A 392 -7.05 21.69 -2.73
N ILE A 393 -7.34 20.38 -2.49
CA ILE A 393 -7.86 19.90 -1.21
C ILE A 393 -6.79 20.05 -0.13
N ARG A 394 -5.55 19.66 -0.42
CA ARG A 394 -4.42 19.87 0.51
C ARG A 394 -4.28 21.33 0.91
N LYS A 395 -4.36 22.24 -0.06
CA LYS A 395 -4.22 23.68 0.16
C LYS A 395 -5.34 24.25 0.99
N ASP A 396 -6.59 23.91 0.70
CA ASP A 396 -7.76 24.59 1.27
C ASP A 396 -8.30 23.88 2.53
N TYR A 397 -8.13 22.56 2.65
CA TYR A 397 -8.65 21.72 3.74
C TYR A 397 -7.56 20.98 4.53
N GLY A 398 -6.35 20.88 4.01
CA GLY A 398 -5.23 20.18 4.62
C GLY A 398 -5.07 18.74 4.14
N SER A 399 -4.23 18.00 4.84
CA SER A 399 -3.94 16.58 4.58
C SER A 399 -3.77 15.81 5.88
N LYS A 400 -3.92 14.47 5.82
CA LYS A 400 -3.50 13.58 6.89
C LYS A 400 -2.14 13.01 6.55
N SER A 401 -1.14 13.32 7.38
CA SER A 401 0.19 12.73 7.34
C SER A 401 0.33 11.76 8.49
N VAL A 402 0.70 10.51 8.21
CA VAL A 402 0.80 9.44 9.21
C VAL A 402 2.01 8.56 8.96
N THR A 403 2.61 8.04 10.03
CA THR A 403 3.69 7.05 10.00
C THR A 403 3.18 5.71 10.51
N ILE A 404 3.49 4.62 9.82
CA ILE A 404 3.02 3.27 10.16
C ILE A 404 4.02 2.59 11.08
N THR A 405 3.82 2.74 12.39
CA THR A 405 4.80 2.37 13.43
C THR A 405 5.05 0.88 13.52
N ASN A 406 4.01 0.05 13.47
CA ASN A 406 4.17 -1.40 13.61
C ASN A 406 4.80 -2.08 12.38
N LEU A 407 4.79 -1.45 11.21
CA LEU A 407 5.55 -1.93 10.05
C LEU A 407 7.04 -1.61 10.19
N MET A 408 7.40 -0.43 10.67
CA MET A 408 8.79 -0.09 10.94
C MET A 408 9.39 -1.08 11.93
N GLU A 409 8.70 -1.37 13.04
CA GLU A 409 9.13 -2.38 14.00
C GLU A 409 9.28 -3.76 13.35
N ALA A 410 8.36 -4.15 12.46
CA ALA A 410 8.43 -5.44 11.78
C ALA A 410 9.64 -5.55 10.84
N TYR A 411 10.01 -4.47 10.15
CA TYR A 411 11.23 -4.43 9.33
C TYR A 411 12.49 -4.61 10.17
N ASP A 412 12.59 -3.90 11.29
CA ASP A 412 13.74 -4.00 12.20
C ASP A 412 13.88 -5.42 12.77
N LYS A 413 12.77 -5.97 13.26
CA LYS A 413 12.76 -7.32 13.84
C LYS A 413 13.06 -8.42 12.81
N ALA A 414 12.50 -8.30 11.60
CA ALA A 414 12.79 -9.24 10.53
C ALA A 414 14.26 -9.16 10.06
N ALA A 415 14.86 -7.96 10.10
CA ALA A 415 16.29 -7.78 9.82
C ALA A 415 17.18 -8.43 10.89
N GLU A 416 16.80 -8.33 12.18
CA GLU A 416 17.48 -9.01 13.28
C GLU A 416 17.40 -10.56 13.17
N GLU A 417 16.28 -11.11 12.70
CA GLU A 417 16.07 -12.55 12.50
C GLU A 417 16.77 -13.10 11.24
N SER A 418 17.16 -12.23 10.32
CA SER A 418 17.76 -12.65 9.04
C SER A 418 19.17 -13.20 9.25
N PRO A 419 19.49 -14.38 8.67
CA PRO A 419 20.84 -14.93 8.72
C PRO A 419 21.89 -14.08 7.98
N LYS A 420 21.42 -13.18 7.09
CA LYS A 420 22.25 -12.20 6.37
C LYS A 420 22.05 -10.84 7.02
N SER A 421 22.83 -10.57 8.05
CA SER A 421 22.76 -9.28 8.77
C SER A 421 23.57 -8.21 8.03
N VAL A 422 22.87 -7.22 7.48
CA VAL A 422 23.47 -6.01 6.89
C VAL A 422 24.33 -5.29 7.94
N LEU A 423 23.85 -5.23 9.20
CA LEU A 423 24.61 -4.66 10.29
C LEU A 423 25.96 -5.35 10.50
N ALA A 424 25.99 -6.69 10.48
CA ALA A 424 27.24 -7.44 10.65
C ALA A 424 28.20 -7.28 9.48
N GLU A 425 27.69 -7.03 8.27
CA GLU A 425 28.50 -6.84 7.07
C GLU A 425 29.11 -5.43 7.00
N PHE A 426 28.38 -4.38 7.38
CA PHE A 426 28.75 -2.99 7.16
C PHE A 426 29.24 -2.26 8.42
N ALA A 427 28.99 -2.74 9.62
CA ALA A 427 29.45 -2.09 10.83
C ALA A 427 30.99 -2.14 10.93
N TYR A 428 31.58 -1.01 11.28
CA TYR A 428 33.04 -0.85 11.41
C TYR A 428 33.63 -1.65 12.57
N SER A 429 32.86 -1.85 13.65
CA SER A 429 33.32 -2.52 14.88
C SER A 429 32.23 -3.31 15.57
N GLN A 430 32.63 -4.25 16.46
CA GLN A 430 31.70 -4.98 17.31
C GLN A 430 30.97 -4.05 18.30
N GLU A 431 31.61 -2.96 18.73
CA GLU A 431 31.00 -1.95 19.61
C GLU A 431 29.82 -1.27 18.91
N GLU A 432 29.93 -0.91 17.63
CA GLU A 432 28.82 -0.38 16.83
C GLU A 432 27.67 -1.38 16.69
N ILE A 433 27.99 -2.65 16.44
CA ILE A 433 26.99 -3.71 16.37
C ILE A 433 26.21 -3.80 17.70
N ASP A 434 26.92 -3.77 18.83
CA ASP A 434 26.33 -3.88 20.17
C ASP A 434 25.48 -2.64 20.51
N LEU A 435 25.92 -1.44 20.11
CA LEU A 435 25.15 -0.20 20.25
C LEU A 435 23.90 -0.20 19.39
N CYS A 436 24.00 -0.59 18.12
CA CYS A 436 22.86 -0.70 17.22
C CYS A 436 21.84 -1.72 17.72
N LYS A 437 22.27 -2.89 18.19
CA LYS A 437 21.38 -3.88 18.77
C LYS A 437 20.67 -3.40 20.03
N LYS A 438 21.32 -2.54 20.83
CA LYS A 438 20.78 -2.05 22.09
C LYS A 438 19.87 -0.84 21.94
N TYR A 439 20.18 0.06 21.03
CA TYR A 439 19.55 1.37 20.94
C TYR A 439 19.02 1.70 19.55
N GLY A 440 19.41 0.96 18.50
CA GLY A 440 19.17 1.31 17.09
C GLY A 440 17.70 1.54 16.80
N SER A 441 16.84 0.60 17.10
CA SER A 441 15.39 0.72 16.83
C SER A 441 14.78 1.95 17.54
N HIS A 442 15.16 2.20 18.81
CA HIS A 442 14.68 3.39 19.53
C HIS A 442 15.21 4.70 18.92
N ALA A 443 16.49 4.71 18.56
CA ALA A 443 17.12 5.89 17.93
C ALA A 443 16.49 6.18 16.56
N ASP A 444 16.22 5.14 15.78
CA ASP A 444 15.59 5.26 14.45
C ASP A 444 14.18 5.83 14.55
N VAL A 445 13.37 5.32 15.48
CA VAL A 445 12.01 5.85 15.72
C VAL A 445 12.04 7.33 16.14
N VAL A 446 12.97 7.73 17.01
CA VAL A 446 13.10 9.13 17.46
C VAL A 446 13.62 10.00 16.30
N HIS A 447 14.59 9.50 15.52
CA HIS A 447 15.12 10.19 14.36
C HIS A 447 14.01 10.43 13.31
N THR A 448 13.20 9.41 13.01
CA THR A 448 12.06 9.56 12.10
C THR A 448 11.07 10.62 12.58
N ASP A 449 10.69 10.60 13.86
CA ASP A 449 9.81 11.64 14.42
C ASP A 449 10.44 13.05 14.32
N LEU A 450 11.74 13.19 14.50
CA LEU A 450 12.46 14.45 14.37
C LEU A 450 12.58 14.89 12.90
N HIS A 451 12.87 13.97 11.98
CA HIS A 451 12.89 14.18 10.54
C HIS A 451 11.58 14.77 10.04
N GLU A 452 10.45 14.14 10.41
CA GLU A 452 9.12 14.58 9.99
C GLU A 452 8.70 15.89 10.68
N CYS A 453 8.85 15.98 12.01
CA CYS A 453 8.33 17.12 12.77
C CYS A 453 9.21 18.36 12.70
N LEU A 454 10.53 18.19 12.67
CA LEU A 454 11.49 19.27 12.68
C LEU A 454 12.22 19.38 11.34
N GLY A 455 12.65 18.27 10.76
CA GLY A 455 13.35 18.25 9.49
C GLY A 455 12.54 19.01 8.44
N HIS A 456 11.45 18.46 7.97
CA HIS A 456 10.56 19.11 7.00
C HIS A 456 9.85 20.36 7.58
N GLY A 457 9.63 20.38 8.89
CA GLY A 457 8.97 21.50 9.58
C GLY A 457 9.81 22.77 9.72
N SER A 458 11.15 22.69 9.66
CA SER A 458 12.08 23.80 9.95
C SER A 458 12.44 24.64 8.74
N GLY A 459 13.08 25.78 8.99
CA GLY A 459 13.67 26.64 7.98
C GLY A 459 12.69 27.38 7.09
N GLN A 460 13.19 28.38 6.40
CA GLN A 460 12.43 29.14 5.38
C GLN A 460 13.30 29.49 4.19
N LEU A 461 12.70 29.60 3.02
CA LEU A 461 13.35 30.16 1.85
C LEU A 461 13.46 31.68 1.96
N LEU A 462 14.48 32.25 1.35
CA LEU A 462 14.53 33.71 1.18
C LEU A 462 13.35 34.17 0.32
N PRO A 463 12.80 35.38 0.57
CA PRO A 463 11.60 35.87 -0.14
C PRO A 463 11.72 35.92 -1.67
N THR A 464 12.95 35.91 -2.20
CA THR A 464 13.24 35.95 -3.65
C THR A 464 13.52 34.57 -4.24
N THR A 465 13.45 33.49 -3.44
CA THR A 465 13.77 32.14 -3.88
C THR A 465 12.50 31.36 -4.19
N SER A 466 12.41 30.82 -5.40
CA SER A 466 11.30 29.91 -5.74
C SER A 466 11.53 28.53 -5.13
N PRO A 467 10.51 27.87 -4.57
CA PRO A 467 10.60 26.47 -4.13
C PRO A 467 11.12 25.52 -5.22
N ASN A 468 10.82 25.82 -6.49
CA ASN A 468 11.23 25.00 -7.63
C ASN A 468 12.60 25.35 -8.21
N SER A 469 13.40 26.18 -7.51
CA SER A 469 14.72 26.63 -8.02
C SER A 469 15.71 25.50 -8.22
N LEU A 470 15.58 24.42 -7.47
CA LEU A 470 16.47 23.25 -7.52
C LEU A 470 15.96 22.15 -8.48
N LYS A 471 14.77 22.33 -9.09
CA LYS A 471 14.15 21.39 -10.05
C LYS A 471 14.22 19.96 -9.53
N GLU A 472 14.72 19.01 -10.34
CA GLU A 472 14.86 17.58 -10.03
C GLU A 472 15.74 17.27 -8.79
N TYR A 473 16.57 18.20 -8.36
CA TYR A 473 17.42 18.01 -7.17
C TYR A 473 16.73 18.37 -5.86
N ASN A 474 15.54 19.01 -5.94
CA ASN A 474 14.88 19.55 -4.75
C ASN A 474 14.53 18.47 -3.75
N SER A 475 13.92 17.37 -4.20
CA SER A 475 13.48 16.28 -3.32
C SER A 475 14.67 15.66 -2.56
N ALA A 476 15.72 15.25 -3.27
CA ALA A 476 16.90 14.64 -2.64
C ALA A 476 17.60 15.56 -1.63
N LEU A 477 17.66 16.86 -1.92
CA LEU A 477 18.28 17.84 -1.01
C LEU A 477 17.37 18.16 0.19
N GLU A 478 16.06 18.14 0.01
CA GLU A 478 15.10 18.33 1.10
C GLU A 478 15.13 17.16 2.07
N GLU A 479 15.17 15.91 1.58
CA GLU A 479 15.31 14.72 2.42
C GLU A 479 16.64 14.75 3.20
N ALA A 480 17.75 15.04 2.51
CA ALA A 480 19.06 15.18 3.17
C ALA A 480 19.06 16.31 4.22
N ARG A 481 18.32 17.39 3.99
CA ARG A 481 18.17 18.48 4.94
C ARG A 481 17.33 18.02 6.14
N ALA A 482 16.25 17.31 5.90
CA ALA A 482 15.40 16.79 6.96
C ALA A 482 16.13 15.79 7.86
N ASP A 483 16.91 14.88 7.27
CA ASP A 483 17.79 13.97 8.01
C ASP A 483 18.86 14.69 8.85
N LEU A 484 19.45 15.75 8.30
CA LEU A 484 20.48 16.53 9.01
C LEU A 484 19.92 17.28 10.24
N PHE A 485 18.63 17.63 10.20
CA PHE A 485 17.94 18.30 11.31
C PHE A 485 17.37 17.32 12.34
N GLY A 486 17.02 16.09 11.92
CA GLY A 486 16.60 14.99 12.78
C GLY A 486 17.74 14.42 13.59
#